data_220eb108c216ebba23ab1de9dad9c191
#
_entry.id   220eb108c216ebba23ab1de9dad9c191
#
_cell.length_a   1.000
_cell.length_b   1.000
_cell.length_c   1.000
_cell.angle_alpha   90.00
_cell.angle_beta   90.00
_cell.angle_gamma   90.00
#
_symmetry.space_group_name_H-M   'P 1'
#
loop_
_entity.id
_entity.type
_entity.pdbx_description
1 polymer ?
#
loop_
_entity_poly.entity_id
_entity_poly.type
_entity_poly.pdbx_seq_one_letter_code
_entity_poly.pdbx_strand_id
1 'polypeptide(L)'
;DDITDYRQMYKLIKAKIPASGPTYLLLDEIQMIPGWEKAIDSLYAEGVADIYLTGSNSNLLSSEIATLLSGRYVIIKILPLSFQEYLLFVLERKQREEHQYNSLRRSLRKDLDQENNIALDIKRYIRFGGLPMIPFLPQERSMVITYLEGVYNSVVVKDILTNRGIDNIQALKKIIRYVASNTGKVLSPQIISEHFLNKYQSDSFAYKEVALYMELLEKAYIFYPEDCYDLQQEAMLIDECRYYIADTGVRNTLLLFSDTGKGHNLETIVYFELLRRGYTVFWGKYGDCEIDFYAVRQERKICIQIAVNLKEEEIWKKKIQDLQTVPDCYQKYIIAMNRFYEEQIPSVKFINLPDFLLKQDYEFAED
;
A
#
# COMPACT_ATOMS: atom_id res chain seq x y z
N ASP A 1 -7.72 -15.60 -29.25
CA ASP A 1 -9.09 -16.14 -29.43
C ASP A 1 -9.95 -15.49 -28.36
N ASP A 2 -10.92 -14.69 -28.79
CA ASP A 2 -11.75 -13.89 -27.89
C ASP A 2 -12.73 -14.80 -27.14
N ILE A 3 -12.47 -15.08 -25.90
CA ILE A 3 -13.41 -15.74 -25.00
C ILE A 3 -14.47 -14.69 -24.64
N THR A 4 -15.68 -14.85 -25.08
CA THR A 4 -16.77 -13.89 -24.96
C THR A 4 -17.66 -14.13 -23.75
N ASP A 5 -17.70 -15.38 -23.23
CA ASP A 5 -18.53 -15.75 -22.09
C ASP A 5 -17.94 -16.94 -21.29
N TYR A 6 -18.49 -17.13 -20.08
CA TYR A 6 -18.05 -18.18 -19.16
C TYR A 6 -18.21 -19.62 -19.71
N ARG A 7 -19.16 -19.88 -20.62
CA ARG A 7 -19.39 -21.23 -21.16
C ARG A 7 -18.28 -21.61 -22.13
N GLN A 8 -17.83 -20.65 -22.95
CA GLN A 8 -16.66 -20.84 -23.81
C GLN A 8 -15.41 -21.08 -23.00
N MET A 9 -15.20 -20.24 -21.94
CA MET A 9 -14.09 -20.39 -21.02
C MET A 9 -14.08 -21.78 -20.38
N TYR A 10 -15.21 -22.23 -19.83
CA TYR A 10 -15.35 -23.56 -19.22
C TYR A 10 -14.97 -24.67 -20.19
N LYS A 11 -15.53 -24.66 -21.42
CA LYS A 11 -15.24 -25.67 -22.45
C LYS A 11 -13.76 -25.70 -22.83
N LEU A 12 -13.14 -24.53 -23.00
CA LEU A 12 -11.70 -24.42 -23.32
C LEU A 12 -10.81 -24.96 -22.20
N ILE A 13 -11.14 -24.65 -20.98
CA ILE A 13 -10.40 -25.15 -19.81
C ILE A 13 -10.54 -26.67 -19.74
N LYS A 14 -11.76 -27.19 -19.80
CA LYS A 14 -12.02 -28.64 -19.75
C LYS A 14 -11.29 -29.44 -20.86
N ALA A 15 -11.18 -28.88 -22.04
CA ALA A 15 -10.46 -29.49 -23.13
C ALA A 15 -8.92 -29.55 -22.92
N LYS A 16 -8.40 -28.71 -22.04
CA LYS A 16 -6.95 -28.63 -21.74
C LYS A 16 -6.55 -29.34 -20.45
N ILE A 17 -7.50 -29.72 -19.60
CA ILE A 17 -7.22 -30.46 -18.36
C ILE A 17 -6.75 -31.86 -18.69
N PRO A 18 -5.58 -32.31 -18.23
CA PRO A 18 -5.10 -33.66 -18.47
C PRO A 18 -5.98 -34.69 -17.73
N ALA A 19 -6.08 -35.90 -18.30
CA ALA A 19 -6.88 -36.99 -17.75
C ALA A 19 -6.35 -37.47 -16.38
N SER A 20 -5.12 -37.19 -16.01
CA SER A 20 -4.49 -37.60 -14.74
C SER A 20 -3.37 -36.66 -14.32
N GLY A 21 -3.12 -36.62 -13.02
CA GLY A 21 -2.08 -35.79 -12.42
C GLY A 21 -2.59 -34.47 -11.82
N PRO A 22 -1.77 -33.81 -10.97
CA PRO A 22 -2.14 -32.54 -10.39
C PRO A 22 -2.23 -31.45 -11.48
N THR A 23 -3.30 -30.70 -11.46
CA THR A 23 -3.55 -29.60 -12.41
C THR A 23 -3.66 -28.28 -11.64
N TYR A 24 -2.92 -27.27 -12.09
CA TYR A 24 -2.99 -25.91 -11.59
C TYR A 24 -3.58 -25.00 -12.67
N LEU A 25 -4.67 -24.33 -12.36
CA LEU A 25 -5.34 -23.40 -13.24
C LEU A 25 -5.07 -21.97 -12.80
N LEU A 26 -4.30 -21.24 -13.58
CA LEU A 26 -3.99 -19.82 -13.33
C LEU A 26 -4.77 -18.97 -14.33
N LEU A 27 -5.68 -18.14 -13.84
CA LEU A 27 -6.52 -17.28 -14.65
C LEU A 27 -6.25 -15.82 -14.23
N ASP A 28 -5.68 -15.08 -15.16
CA ASP A 28 -5.28 -13.69 -14.96
C ASP A 28 -6.38 -12.74 -15.45
N GLU A 29 -6.64 -11.67 -14.68
CA GLU A 29 -7.67 -10.66 -14.97
C GLU A 29 -9.05 -11.27 -15.28
N ILE A 30 -9.46 -12.24 -14.47
CA ILE A 30 -10.66 -13.07 -14.74
C ILE A 30 -11.95 -12.25 -14.83
N GLN A 31 -12.02 -11.09 -14.19
CA GLN A 31 -13.17 -10.18 -14.24
C GLN A 31 -13.48 -9.65 -15.65
N MET A 32 -12.57 -9.84 -16.60
CA MET A 32 -12.80 -9.47 -18.00
C MET A 32 -13.80 -10.38 -18.71
N ILE A 33 -14.12 -11.56 -18.14
CA ILE A 33 -15.03 -12.53 -18.74
C ILE A 33 -16.39 -12.46 -18.02
N PRO A 34 -17.47 -12.05 -18.69
CA PRO A 34 -18.79 -11.98 -18.07
C PRO A 34 -19.26 -13.33 -17.53
N GLY A 35 -19.68 -13.38 -16.24
CA GLY A 35 -20.23 -14.57 -15.61
C GLY A 35 -19.20 -15.68 -15.30
N TRP A 36 -17.92 -15.31 -15.27
CA TRP A 36 -16.79 -16.22 -15.00
C TRP A 36 -16.98 -17.05 -13.71
N GLU A 37 -17.68 -16.51 -12.72
CA GLU A 37 -17.93 -17.12 -11.41
C GLU A 37 -18.63 -18.48 -11.56
N LYS A 38 -19.56 -18.60 -12.55
CA LYS A 38 -20.30 -19.84 -12.84
C LYS A 38 -19.39 -20.94 -13.38
N ALA A 39 -18.42 -20.57 -14.19
CA ALA A 39 -17.45 -21.52 -14.69
C ALA A 39 -16.51 -22.01 -13.61
N ILE A 40 -16.06 -21.10 -12.75
CA ILE A 40 -15.17 -21.42 -11.62
C ILE A 40 -15.88 -22.30 -10.59
N ASP A 41 -17.13 -21.99 -10.23
CA ASP A 41 -17.92 -22.84 -9.32
C ASP A 41 -18.08 -24.27 -9.89
N SER A 42 -18.36 -24.41 -11.19
CA SER A 42 -18.45 -25.71 -11.84
C SER A 42 -17.12 -26.47 -11.82
N LEU A 43 -16.01 -25.84 -12.18
CA LEU A 43 -14.68 -26.44 -12.17
C LEU A 43 -14.24 -26.85 -10.75
N TYR A 44 -14.56 -26.02 -9.75
CA TYR A 44 -14.29 -26.30 -8.35
C TYR A 44 -15.11 -27.50 -7.85
N ALA A 45 -16.41 -27.54 -8.17
CA ALA A 45 -17.31 -28.66 -7.79
C ALA A 45 -16.84 -30.00 -8.39
N GLU A 46 -16.23 -29.97 -9.55
CA GLU A 46 -15.67 -31.17 -10.20
C GLU A 46 -14.32 -31.59 -9.60
N GLY A 47 -13.64 -30.74 -8.84
CA GLY A 47 -12.36 -31.03 -8.21
C GLY A 47 -11.23 -31.30 -9.20
N VAL A 48 -11.26 -30.68 -10.36
CA VAL A 48 -10.36 -30.99 -11.48
C VAL A 48 -9.02 -30.26 -11.44
N ALA A 49 -8.91 -29.22 -10.65
CA ALA A 49 -7.69 -28.40 -10.55
C ALA A 49 -7.65 -27.58 -9.27
N ASP A 50 -6.44 -27.20 -8.83
CA ASP A 50 -6.21 -26.11 -7.91
C ASP A 50 -6.32 -24.79 -8.69
N ILE A 51 -7.25 -23.92 -8.29
CA ILE A 51 -7.62 -22.74 -9.07
C ILE A 51 -7.04 -21.48 -8.43
N TYR A 52 -6.27 -20.71 -9.21
CA TYR A 52 -5.71 -19.41 -8.85
C TYR A 52 -6.30 -18.35 -9.77
N LEU A 53 -6.92 -17.34 -9.17
CA LEU A 53 -7.54 -16.22 -9.88
C LEU A 53 -6.81 -14.93 -9.53
N THR A 54 -6.59 -14.07 -10.52
CA THR A 54 -6.10 -12.70 -10.26
C THR A 54 -7.09 -11.68 -10.79
N GLY A 55 -6.99 -10.48 -10.23
CA GLY A 55 -7.69 -9.30 -10.72
C GLY A 55 -7.11 -8.03 -10.11
N SER A 56 -7.12 -6.98 -10.90
CA SER A 56 -6.50 -5.69 -10.58
C SER A 56 -7.34 -4.81 -9.64
N ASN A 57 -8.57 -5.21 -9.32
CA ASN A 57 -9.46 -4.42 -8.49
C ASN A 57 -10.28 -5.26 -7.51
N SER A 58 -10.92 -4.62 -6.53
CA SER A 58 -11.74 -5.28 -5.51
C SER A 58 -13.04 -5.91 -6.04
N ASN A 59 -13.38 -5.73 -7.33
CA ASN A 59 -14.56 -6.36 -7.93
C ASN A 59 -14.48 -7.88 -7.92
N LEU A 60 -13.26 -8.46 -7.87
CA LEU A 60 -13.06 -9.87 -7.58
C LEU A 60 -13.61 -10.31 -6.22
N LEU A 61 -13.80 -9.36 -5.30
CA LEU A 61 -14.31 -9.59 -3.94
C LEU A 61 -15.76 -9.14 -3.79
N SER A 62 -16.47 -8.88 -4.92
CA SER A 62 -17.86 -8.45 -4.91
C SER A 62 -18.77 -9.43 -4.18
N SER A 63 -19.91 -8.95 -3.71
CA SER A 63 -20.91 -9.73 -2.98
C SER A 63 -21.40 -10.96 -3.74
N GLU A 64 -21.36 -10.94 -5.08
CA GLU A 64 -21.74 -12.07 -5.94
C GLU A 64 -20.75 -13.24 -5.81
N ILE A 65 -19.44 -12.94 -5.77
CA ILE A 65 -18.39 -13.96 -5.58
C ILE A 65 -18.44 -14.49 -4.15
N ALA A 66 -18.57 -13.57 -3.18
CA ALA A 66 -18.72 -13.97 -1.79
C ALA A 66 -19.91 -14.89 -1.58
N THR A 67 -20.98 -14.77 -2.37
CA THR A 67 -22.18 -15.62 -2.30
C THR A 67 -21.97 -16.95 -2.99
N LEU A 68 -21.41 -16.98 -4.22
CA LEU A 68 -21.23 -18.20 -5.00
C LEU A 68 -20.09 -19.09 -4.51
N LEU A 69 -18.98 -18.49 -4.08
CA LEU A 69 -17.78 -19.19 -3.61
C LEU A 69 -17.59 -19.10 -2.09
N SER A 70 -18.66 -18.80 -1.36
CA SER A 70 -18.61 -18.58 0.10
C SER A 70 -17.90 -19.72 0.84
N GLY A 71 -16.86 -19.37 1.60
CA GLY A 71 -16.07 -20.32 2.39
C GLY A 71 -15.14 -21.24 1.62
N ARG A 72 -15.01 -21.06 0.29
CA ARG A 72 -14.25 -21.96 -0.60
C ARG A 72 -13.00 -21.30 -1.22
N TYR A 73 -12.59 -20.14 -0.77
CA TYR A 73 -11.41 -19.43 -1.28
C TYR A 73 -10.62 -18.76 -0.18
N VAL A 74 -9.36 -18.52 -0.49
CA VAL A 74 -8.44 -17.73 0.35
C VAL A 74 -8.01 -16.50 -0.44
N ILE A 75 -8.08 -15.34 0.19
CA ILE A 75 -7.67 -14.08 -0.43
C ILE A 75 -6.21 -13.83 -0.12
N ILE A 76 -5.40 -13.65 -1.17
CA ILE A 76 -4.01 -13.22 -1.06
C ILE A 76 -3.91 -11.79 -1.58
N LYS A 77 -3.71 -10.83 -0.68
CA LYS A 77 -3.50 -9.43 -1.05
C LYS A 77 -2.05 -9.20 -1.43
N ILE A 78 -1.81 -8.73 -2.67
CA ILE A 78 -0.49 -8.37 -3.15
C ILE A 78 -0.32 -6.86 -3.01
N LEU A 79 0.61 -6.45 -2.17
CA LEU A 79 1.01 -5.05 -1.97
C LEU A 79 2.25 -4.75 -2.83
N PRO A 80 2.59 -3.46 -3.08
CA PRO A 80 3.90 -3.10 -3.59
C PRO A 80 5.01 -3.74 -2.75
N LEU A 81 6.20 -3.95 -3.29
CA LEU A 81 7.31 -4.59 -2.58
C LEU A 81 7.55 -3.94 -1.21
N SER A 82 7.75 -4.75 -0.18
CA SER A 82 8.36 -4.29 1.07
C SER A 82 9.79 -3.82 0.81
N PHE A 83 10.39 -3.09 1.75
CA PHE A 83 11.79 -2.69 1.59
C PHE A 83 12.73 -3.90 1.52
N GLN A 84 12.43 -4.96 2.24
CA GLN A 84 13.20 -6.21 2.20
C GLN A 84 13.12 -6.87 0.82
N GLU A 85 11.91 -7.02 0.27
CA GLU A 85 11.72 -7.54 -1.09
C GLU A 85 12.37 -6.64 -2.14
N TYR A 86 12.25 -5.31 -1.99
CA TYR A 86 12.94 -4.34 -2.86
C TYR A 86 14.46 -4.57 -2.90
N LEU A 87 15.09 -4.82 -1.75
CA LEU A 87 16.53 -5.12 -1.70
C LEU A 87 16.89 -6.44 -2.39
N LEU A 88 16.03 -7.47 -2.31
CA LEU A 88 16.25 -8.71 -3.06
C LEU A 88 16.25 -8.47 -4.57
N PHE A 89 15.32 -7.64 -5.07
CA PHE A 89 15.28 -7.24 -6.48
C PHE A 89 16.51 -6.41 -6.90
N VAL A 90 16.98 -5.52 -6.02
CA VAL A 90 18.25 -4.78 -6.25
C VAL A 90 19.44 -5.72 -6.34
N LEU A 91 19.51 -6.73 -5.47
CA LEU A 91 20.58 -7.73 -5.50
C LEU A 91 20.52 -8.58 -6.77
N GLU A 92 19.34 -9.01 -7.19
CA GLU A 92 19.16 -9.75 -8.44
C GLU A 92 19.61 -8.93 -9.66
N ARG A 93 19.27 -7.64 -9.73
CA ARG A 93 19.76 -6.76 -10.79
C ARG A 93 21.27 -6.70 -10.80
N LYS A 94 21.92 -6.47 -9.65
CA LYS A 94 23.39 -6.41 -9.54
C LYS A 94 24.03 -7.71 -10.04
N GLN A 95 23.48 -8.88 -9.71
CA GLN A 95 23.96 -10.17 -10.17
C GLN A 95 23.83 -10.32 -11.70
N ARG A 96 22.69 -9.90 -12.28
CA ARG A 96 22.51 -9.91 -13.75
C ARG A 96 23.51 -8.98 -14.44
N GLU A 97 23.73 -7.79 -13.92
CA GLU A 97 24.74 -6.85 -14.42
C GLU A 97 26.17 -7.43 -14.30
N GLU A 98 26.52 -8.06 -13.18
CA GLU A 98 27.80 -8.74 -12.99
C GLU A 98 27.98 -9.91 -13.93
N HIS A 99 27.00 -10.71 -14.22
CA HIS A 99 27.06 -11.78 -15.21
C HIS A 99 27.31 -11.25 -16.63
N GLN A 100 26.79 -10.09 -16.97
CA GLN A 100 27.05 -9.42 -18.25
C GLN A 100 28.47 -8.80 -18.31
N TYR A 101 29.04 -8.37 -17.17
CA TYR A 101 30.34 -7.69 -17.09
C TYR A 101 31.48 -8.59 -16.62
N ASN A 102 31.25 -9.80 -16.18
CA ASN A 102 32.27 -10.69 -15.58
C ASN A 102 33.34 -11.23 -16.52
N SER A 103 33.40 -10.78 -17.76
CA SER A 103 34.59 -10.95 -18.58
C SER A 103 35.70 -9.90 -18.30
N LEU A 104 35.41 -8.81 -17.60
CA LEU A 104 36.36 -7.66 -17.50
C LEU A 104 36.71 -7.17 -16.07
N ARG A 105 36.06 -7.62 -14.99
CA ARG A 105 36.30 -7.04 -13.66
C ARG A 105 36.35 -8.03 -12.48
N ARG A 106 37.13 -9.11 -12.60
CA ARG A 106 37.44 -10.03 -11.49
C ARG A 106 38.39 -9.50 -10.41
N SER A 107 38.85 -8.28 -10.45
CA SER A 107 39.94 -7.83 -9.58
C SER A 107 39.78 -6.53 -8.80
N LEU A 108 38.63 -5.86 -8.82
CA LEU A 108 38.49 -4.60 -8.07
C LEU A 108 37.13 -4.45 -7.40
N ARG A 109 37.14 -4.50 -6.09
CA ARG A 109 36.15 -4.09 -5.08
C ARG A 109 35.35 -5.20 -4.42
N LYS A 110 35.99 -5.75 -3.41
CA LYS A 110 35.33 -6.59 -2.42
C LYS A 110 34.88 -5.82 -1.15
N ASP A 111 35.22 -4.57 -1.01
CA ASP A 111 35.01 -3.81 0.23
C ASP A 111 34.43 -2.42 -0.05
N LEU A 112 33.12 -2.30 -0.17
CA LEU A 112 32.42 -1.02 0.03
C LEU A 112 31.06 -1.26 0.70
N ASP A 113 31.06 -1.11 2.01
CA ASP A 113 30.00 -0.61 2.89
C ASP A 113 28.56 -1.10 2.62
N GLN A 114 28.21 -2.25 3.18
CA GLN A 114 26.82 -2.70 3.23
C GLN A 114 25.91 -1.63 3.87
N GLU A 115 26.34 -0.93 4.91
CA GLU A 115 25.55 0.11 5.58
C GLU A 115 25.29 1.34 4.70
N ASN A 116 26.27 1.80 3.93
CA ASN A 116 26.09 2.93 3.00
C ASN A 116 25.16 2.58 1.84
N ASN A 117 25.17 1.35 1.37
CA ASN A 117 24.24 0.88 0.35
C ASN A 117 22.79 0.86 0.86
N ILE A 118 22.54 0.36 2.07
CA ILE A 118 21.20 0.33 2.67
C ILE A 118 20.67 1.76 2.88
N ALA A 119 21.50 2.69 3.37
CA ALA A 119 21.11 4.08 3.56
C ALA A 119 20.74 4.79 2.24
N LEU A 120 21.38 4.42 1.14
CA LEU A 120 21.03 4.92 -0.20
C LEU A 120 19.76 4.26 -0.74
N ASP A 121 19.66 2.95 -0.61
CA ASP A 121 18.53 2.17 -1.12
C ASP A 121 17.22 2.52 -0.39
N ILE A 122 17.24 2.78 0.93
CA ILE A 122 16.05 3.23 1.64
C ILE A 122 15.60 4.62 1.18
N LYS A 123 16.53 5.55 0.91
CA LYS A 123 16.17 6.87 0.35
C LYS A 123 15.53 6.74 -1.03
N ARG A 124 16.00 5.79 -1.84
CA ARG A 124 15.42 5.50 -3.16
C ARG A 124 14.03 4.89 -3.02
N TYR A 125 13.88 3.91 -2.14
CA TYR A 125 12.60 3.28 -1.84
C TYR A 125 11.55 4.30 -1.37
N ILE A 126 11.91 5.18 -0.43
CA ILE A 126 11.02 6.27 0.03
C ILE A 126 10.65 7.21 -1.12
N ARG A 127 11.59 7.47 -2.03
CA ARG A 127 11.42 8.43 -3.12
C ARG A 127 10.68 7.88 -4.32
N PHE A 128 10.99 6.65 -4.72
CA PHE A 128 10.52 6.05 -5.97
C PHE A 128 9.56 4.88 -5.75
N GLY A 129 9.32 4.49 -4.51
CA GLY A 129 8.34 3.45 -4.15
C GLY A 129 8.85 2.04 -4.29
N GLY A 130 7.92 1.11 -4.10
CA GLY A 130 8.12 -0.34 -4.10
C GLY A 130 7.49 -1.07 -5.29
N LEU A 131 7.18 -0.39 -6.40
CA LEU A 131 6.72 -1.11 -7.58
C LEU A 131 7.84 -2.02 -8.12
N PRO A 132 7.54 -3.28 -8.51
CA PRO A 132 8.53 -4.32 -8.79
C PRO A 132 9.57 -3.96 -9.87
N MET A 133 9.21 -3.08 -10.81
CA MET A 133 10.11 -2.66 -11.87
C MET A 133 11.14 -1.60 -11.43
N ILE A 134 10.86 -0.85 -10.35
CA ILE A 134 11.71 0.26 -9.88
C ILE A 134 13.16 -0.17 -9.59
N PRO A 135 13.43 -1.29 -8.91
CA PRO A 135 14.79 -1.78 -8.70
C PRO A 135 15.58 -2.03 -9.99
N PHE A 136 14.91 -2.39 -11.08
CA PHE A 136 15.54 -2.74 -12.37
C PHE A 136 15.76 -1.54 -13.29
N LEU A 137 15.08 -0.43 -13.05
CA LEU A 137 15.23 0.76 -13.89
C LEU A 137 16.62 1.40 -13.70
N PRO A 138 17.19 1.98 -14.78
CA PRO A 138 18.39 2.80 -14.68
C PRO A 138 18.23 3.87 -13.60
N GLN A 139 19.34 4.28 -13.00
CA GLN A 139 19.33 5.24 -11.90
C GLN A 139 18.94 6.68 -12.33
N GLU A 140 18.65 6.88 -13.60
CA GLU A 140 18.20 8.16 -14.13
C GLU A 140 16.79 8.48 -13.68
N ARG A 141 16.66 9.60 -12.98
CA ARG A 141 15.39 10.08 -12.42
C ARG A 141 14.29 10.19 -13.47
N SER A 142 14.61 10.65 -14.68
CA SER A 142 13.65 10.82 -15.79
C SER A 142 12.99 9.51 -16.19
N MET A 143 13.72 8.43 -16.31
CA MET A 143 13.20 7.11 -16.69
C MET A 143 12.25 6.55 -15.63
N VAL A 144 12.60 6.70 -14.34
CA VAL A 144 11.74 6.28 -13.24
C VAL A 144 10.43 7.07 -13.24
N ILE A 145 10.49 8.39 -13.43
CA ILE A 145 9.30 9.24 -13.49
C ILE A 145 8.41 8.82 -14.66
N THR A 146 8.97 8.64 -15.85
CA THR A 146 8.21 8.21 -17.03
C THR A 146 7.52 6.87 -16.80
N TYR A 147 8.19 5.92 -16.16
CA TYR A 147 7.58 4.64 -15.80
C TYR A 147 6.42 4.81 -14.82
N LEU A 148 6.62 5.57 -13.74
CA LEU A 148 5.59 5.81 -12.72
C LEU A 148 4.36 6.55 -13.29
N GLU A 149 4.57 7.52 -14.19
CA GLU A 149 3.49 8.19 -14.91
C GLU A 149 2.74 7.21 -15.82
N GLY A 150 3.45 6.31 -16.48
CA GLY A 150 2.86 5.25 -17.30
C GLY A 150 1.97 4.32 -16.47
N VAL A 151 2.46 3.83 -15.34
CA VAL A 151 1.70 2.99 -14.41
C VAL A 151 0.46 3.71 -13.90
N TYR A 152 0.61 4.93 -13.38
CA TYR A 152 -0.51 5.73 -12.89
C TYR A 152 -1.59 5.95 -13.97
N ASN A 153 -1.18 6.34 -15.17
CA ASN A 153 -2.11 6.56 -16.27
C ASN A 153 -2.82 5.25 -16.67
N SER A 154 -2.12 4.12 -16.70
CA SER A 154 -2.73 2.81 -17.00
C SER A 154 -3.80 2.44 -15.98
N VAL A 155 -3.51 2.55 -14.69
CA VAL A 155 -4.48 2.23 -13.62
C VAL A 155 -5.69 3.17 -13.69
N VAL A 156 -5.47 4.47 -13.80
CA VAL A 156 -6.56 5.45 -13.87
C VAL A 156 -7.42 5.23 -15.12
N VAL A 157 -6.80 4.98 -16.27
CA VAL A 157 -7.55 4.81 -17.53
C VAL A 157 -8.24 3.44 -17.56
N LYS A 158 -7.52 2.34 -17.27
CA LYS A 158 -8.02 0.98 -17.42
C LYS A 158 -9.05 0.62 -16.35
N ASP A 159 -8.77 0.92 -15.08
CA ASP A 159 -9.59 0.42 -13.98
C ASP A 159 -10.69 1.39 -13.56
N ILE A 160 -10.50 2.69 -13.76
CA ILE A 160 -11.46 3.69 -13.31
C ILE A 160 -12.33 4.20 -14.45
N LEU A 161 -11.74 4.59 -15.60
CA LEU A 161 -12.49 5.20 -16.70
C LEU A 161 -13.30 4.21 -17.53
N THR A 162 -12.86 2.94 -17.61
CA THR A 162 -13.61 1.91 -18.34
C THR A 162 -14.78 1.35 -17.54
N ASN A 163 -14.77 1.50 -16.21
CA ASN A 163 -15.71 0.85 -15.32
C ASN A 163 -16.96 1.65 -14.93
N ARG A 164 -17.27 2.78 -15.50
CA ARG A 164 -18.59 3.46 -15.40
C ARG A 164 -18.49 5.00 -15.30
N GLY A 165 -19.17 5.68 -16.22
CA GLY A 165 -19.88 6.94 -15.97
C GLY A 165 -19.10 8.09 -15.32
N ILE A 166 -17.77 8.14 -15.47
CA ILE A 166 -16.99 9.28 -15.01
C ILE A 166 -17.06 10.34 -16.10
N ASP A 167 -17.94 11.31 -15.89
CA ASP A 167 -18.16 12.40 -16.84
C ASP A 167 -17.02 13.42 -16.82
N ASN A 168 -16.27 13.53 -15.69
CA ASN A 168 -15.23 14.55 -15.53
C ASN A 168 -13.88 14.01 -15.05
N ILE A 169 -13.07 13.56 -16.01
CA ILE A 169 -11.68 13.09 -15.77
C ILE A 169 -10.81 14.16 -15.10
N GLN A 170 -11.03 15.44 -15.40
CA GLN A 170 -10.22 16.51 -14.83
C GLN A 170 -10.53 16.72 -13.35
N ALA A 171 -11.79 16.57 -12.95
CA ALA A 171 -12.19 16.60 -11.55
C ALA A 171 -11.55 15.43 -10.79
N LEU A 172 -11.64 14.22 -11.33
CA LEU A 172 -10.99 13.03 -10.75
C LEU A 172 -9.48 13.25 -10.55
N LYS A 173 -8.74 13.74 -11.56
CA LYS A 173 -7.30 14.01 -11.45
C LYS A 173 -6.97 15.04 -10.36
N LYS A 174 -7.82 16.07 -10.19
CA LYS A 174 -7.64 17.06 -9.12
C LYS A 174 -7.86 16.44 -7.75
N ILE A 175 -8.90 15.61 -7.60
CA ILE A 175 -9.20 14.88 -6.35
C ILE A 175 -8.04 13.95 -5.99
N ILE A 176 -7.55 13.15 -6.94
CA ILE A 176 -6.40 12.26 -6.71
C ILE A 176 -5.18 13.04 -6.17
N ARG A 177 -4.84 14.16 -6.81
CA ARG A 177 -3.71 14.99 -6.36
C ARG A 177 -3.94 15.59 -4.98
N TYR A 178 -5.16 16.02 -4.70
CA TYR A 178 -5.53 16.58 -3.41
C TYR A 178 -5.40 15.55 -2.29
N VAL A 179 -5.96 14.36 -2.47
CA VAL A 179 -5.86 13.26 -1.50
C VAL A 179 -4.39 12.83 -1.33
N ALA A 180 -3.64 12.67 -2.41
CA ALA A 180 -2.21 12.36 -2.36
C ALA A 180 -1.39 13.41 -1.61
N SER A 181 -1.75 14.70 -1.71
CA SER A 181 -1.07 15.78 -0.98
C SER A 181 -1.43 15.84 0.51
N ASN A 182 -2.56 15.26 0.88
CA ASN A 182 -3.07 15.18 2.25
C ASN A 182 -3.03 13.76 2.84
N THR A 183 -2.21 12.88 2.29
CA THR A 183 -1.98 11.52 2.83
C THR A 183 -1.71 11.61 4.33
N GLY A 184 -2.33 10.74 5.13
CA GLY A 184 -2.18 10.72 6.60
C GLY A 184 -2.94 11.82 7.35
N LYS A 185 -3.68 12.70 6.66
CA LYS A 185 -4.58 13.66 7.29
C LYS A 185 -6.02 13.16 7.25
N VAL A 186 -6.81 13.59 8.22
CA VAL A 186 -8.24 13.29 8.24
C VAL A 186 -8.91 13.91 7.02
N LEU A 187 -9.54 13.07 6.22
CA LEU A 187 -10.29 13.44 5.02
C LEU A 187 -11.61 12.65 4.98
N SER A 188 -12.61 13.28 4.39
CA SER A 188 -13.86 12.61 4.01
C SER A 188 -14.31 13.14 2.65
N PRO A 189 -15.21 12.45 1.94
CA PRO A 189 -15.80 12.98 0.72
C PRO A 189 -16.43 14.36 0.92
N GLN A 190 -16.96 14.65 2.11
CA GLN A 190 -17.53 15.94 2.47
C GLN A 190 -16.43 17.03 2.51
N ILE A 191 -15.32 16.79 3.22
CA ILE A 191 -14.21 17.74 3.33
C ILE A 191 -13.62 18.04 1.94
N ILE A 192 -13.46 16.99 1.11
CA ILE A 192 -12.93 17.12 -0.25
C ILE A 192 -13.90 17.92 -1.11
N SER A 193 -15.20 17.62 -1.05
CA SER A 193 -16.25 18.34 -1.78
C SER A 193 -16.26 19.81 -1.42
N GLU A 194 -16.31 20.16 -0.15
CA GLU A 194 -16.30 21.53 0.35
C GLU A 194 -15.06 22.31 -0.13
N HIS A 195 -13.88 21.70 -0.05
CA HIS A 195 -12.63 22.31 -0.53
C HIS A 195 -12.73 22.71 -2.00
N PHE A 196 -13.25 21.82 -2.85
CA PHE A 196 -13.29 22.06 -4.29
C PHE A 196 -14.49 22.93 -4.71
N LEU A 197 -15.65 22.80 -4.06
CA LEU A 197 -16.80 23.66 -4.32
C LEU A 197 -16.49 25.12 -3.98
N ASN A 198 -15.84 25.37 -2.85
CA ASN A 198 -15.40 26.71 -2.46
C ASN A 198 -14.42 27.32 -3.48
N LYS A 199 -13.60 26.49 -4.14
CA LYS A 199 -12.58 26.93 -5.08
C LYS A 199 -13.07 27.06 -6.52
N TYR A 200 -13.92 26.14 -6.99
CA TYR A 200 -14.26 26.00 -8.40
C TYR A 200 -15.74 26.22 -8.71
N GLN A 201 -16.64 26.17 -7.72
CA GLN A 201 -18.09 26.34 -7.85
C GLN A 201 -18.70 25.47 -8.97
N SER A 202 -18.29 24.21 -9.05
CA SER A 202 -18.68 23.27 -10.11
C SER A 202 -19.32 22.02 -9.53
N ASP A 203 -20.44 21.58 -10.06
CA ASP A 203 -21.18 20.38 -9.67
C ASP A 203 -20.35 19.09 -9.79
N SER A 204 -19.29 19.11 -10.62
CA SER A 204 -18.32 18.01 -10.72
C SER A 204 -17.61 17.68 -9.39
N PHE A 205 -17.73 18.53 -8.38
CA PHE A 205 -17.20 18.34 -7.03
C PHE A 205 -18.31 18.24 -5.99
N ALA A 206 -19.56 18.05 -6.41
CA ALA A 206 -20.65 17.75 -5.48
C ALA A 206 -20.34 16.49 -4.67
N TYR A 207 -20.85 16.42 -3.45
CA TYR A 207 -20.58 15.31 -2.52
C TYR A 207 -20.75 13.92 -3.17
N LYS A 208 -21.84 13.72 -3.93
CA LYS A 208 -22.11 12.42 -4.60
C LYS A 208 -21.02 12.03 -5.59
N GLU A 209 -20.53 13.00 -6.38
CA GLU A 209 -19.46 12.77 -7.35
C GLU A 209 -18.15 12.46 -6.66
N VAL A 210 -17.81 13.23 -5.62
CA VAL A 210 -16.59 13.01 -4.84
C VAL A 210 -16.64 11.66 -4.13
N ALA A 211 -17.77 11.30 -3.51
CA ALA A 211 -17.93 10.01 -2.85
C ALA A 211 -17.78 8.83 -3.84
N LEU A 212 -18.38 8.95 -5.04
CA LEU A 212 -18.21 7.96 -6.10
C LEU A 212 -16.73 7.85 -6.53
N TYR A 213 -16.04 8.97 -6.72
CA TYR A 213 -14.63 8.96 -7.11
C TYR A 213 -13.76 8.31 -6.03
N MET A 214 -13.99 8.62 -4.76
CA MET A 214 -13.25 8.00 -3.65
C MET A 214 -13.48 6.49 -3.60
N GLU A 215 -14.74 6.04 -3.72
CA GLU A 215 -15.06 4.60 -3.77
C GLU A 215 -14.35 3.89 -4.92
N LEU A 216 -14.30 4.49 -6.11
CA LEU A 216 -13.60 3.92 -7.27
C LEU A 216 -12.08 3.86 -7.06
N LEU A 217 -11.50 4.90 -6.44
CA LEU A 217 -10.08 4.96 -6.13
C LEU A 217 -9.66 3.92 -5.08
N GLU A 218 -10.52 3.66 -4.11
CA GLU A 218 -10.34 2.58 -3.12
C GLU A 218 -10.46 1.21 -3.77
N LYS A 219 -11.48 1.00 -4.62
CA LYS A 219 -11.68 -0.25 -5.37
C LYS A 219 -10.53 -0.55 -6.33
N ALA A 220 -9.91 0.47 -6.90
CA ALA A 220 -8.72 0.34 -7.74
C ALA A 220 -7.40 0.22 -6.95
N TYR A 221 -7.47 0.10 -5.62
CA TYR A 221 -6.32 0.03 -4.73
C TYR A 221 -5.31 1.18 -4.89
N ILE A 222 -5.78 2.37 -5.34
CA ILE A 222 -4.94 3.58 -5.40
C ILE A 222 -4.81 4.19 -4.02
N PHE A 223 -5.92 4.28 -3.28
CA PHE A 223 -5.96 4.75 -1.91
C PHE A 223 -6.51 3.68 -0.97
N TYR A 224 -5.94 3.63 0.21
CA TYR A 224 -6.31 2.75 1.31
C TYR A 224 -6.86 3.61 2.45
N PRO A 225 -8.14 3.45 2.79
CA PRO A 225 -8.72 4.13 3.94
C PRO A 225 -8.19 3.54 5.24
N GLU A 226 -8.00 4.39 6.22
CA GLU A 226 -7.63 4.04 7.59
C GLU A 226 -8.60 4.73 8.54
N ASP A 227 -9.40 3.92 9.23
CA ASP A 227 -10.39 4.40 10.18
C ASP A 227 -9.76 4.91 11.47
N CYS A 228 -10.50 5.73 12.22
CA CYS A 228 -10.13 6.18 13.54
C CYS A 228 -10.54 5.19 14.63
N TYR A 229 -9.68 4.99 15.61
CA TYR A 229 -9.99 4.27 16.83
C TYR A 229 -9.81 5.17 18.05
N ASP A 230 -10.87 5.42 18.80
CA ASP A 230 -10.81 6.10 20.08
C ASP A 230 -10.37 5.12 21.16
N LEU A 231 -9.13 5.27 21.63
CA LEU A 231 -8.52 4.41 22.64
C LEU A 231 -9.12 4.61 24.04
N GLN A 232 -9.76 5.75 24.30
CA GLN A 232 -10.39 6.04 25.56
C GLN A 232 -11.80 5.44 25.64
N GLN A 233 -12.54 5.51 24.53
CA GLN A 233 -13.89 4.94 24.42
C GLN A 233 -13.87 3.47 23.97
N GLU A 234 -12.72 2.96 23.56
CA GLU A 234 -12.52 1.65 22.96
C GLU A 234 -13.47 1.39 21.77
N ALA A 235 -13.65 2.40 20.91
CA ALA A 235 -14.61 2.39 19.81
C ALA A 235 -14.02 2.95 18.50
N MET A 236 -14.54 2.43 17.38
CA MET A 236 -14.25 3.00 16.05
C MET A 236 -15.07 4.27 15.82
N LEU A 237 -14.46 5.31 15.28
CA LEU A 237 -15.10 6.54 14.82
C LEU A 237 -15.27 6.47 13.30
N ILE A 238 -16.51 6.29 12.85
CA ILE A 238 -16.84 5.95 11.45
C ILE A 238 -16.62 7.11 10.48
N ASP A 239 -16.71 8.36 10.95
CA ASP A 239 -16.67 9.55 10.07
C ASP A 239 -15.28 10.19 9.92
N GLU A 240 -14.28 9.65 10.61
CA GLU A 240 -12.93 10.18 10.62
C GLU A 240 -11.98 9.18 9.96
N CYS A 241 -11.61 9.44 8.71
CA CYS A 241 -10.76 8.54 7.93
C CYS A 241 -9.50 9.27 7.46
N ARG A 242 -8.37 8.55 7.42
CA ARG A 242 -7.15 8.96 6.71
C ARG A 242 -6.99 8.11 5.48
N TYR A 243 -6.28 8.64 4.48
CA TYR A 243 -6.02 7.89 3.25
C TYR A 243 -4.52 7.76 3.01
N TYR A 244 -4.09 6.53 2.70
CA TYR A 244 -2.72 6.25 2.27
C TYR A 244 -2.73 5.83 0.81
N ILE A 245 -1.82 6.42 0.01
CA ILE A 245 -1.64 6.00 -1.37
C ILE A 245 -0.81 4.71 -1.42
N ALA A 246 -1.14 3.81 -2.33
CA ALA A 246 -0.53 2.48 -2.42
C ALA A 246 1.00 2.48 -2.56
N ASP A 247 1.56 3.52 -3.21
CA ASP A 247 2.99 3.60 -3.51
C ASP A 247 3.52 5.03 -3.40
N THR A 248 4.63 5.20 -2.68
CA THR A 248 5.24 6.52 -2.45
C THR A 248 5.85 7.12 -3.72
N GLY A 249 6.30 6.31 -4.67
CA GLY A 249 6.83 6.77 -5.95
C GLY A 249 5.72 7.37 -6.82
N VAL A 250 4.57 6.71 -6.87
CA VAL A 250 3.35 7.24 -7.54
C VAL A 250 2.93 8.55 -6.89
N ARG A 251 2.88 8.62 -5.54
CA ARG A 251 2.59 9.85 -4.81
C ARG A 251 3.53 10.99 -5.19
N ASN A 252 4.82 10.73 -5.13
CA ASN A 252 5.85 11.73 -5.42
C ASN A 252 5.78 12.22 -6.88
N THR A 253 5.45 11.33 -7.81
CA THR A 253 5.23 11.69 -9.23
C THR A 253 4.03 12.61 -9.38
N LEU A 254 2.90 12.30 -8.75
CA LEU A 254 1.69 13.13 -8.74
C LEU A 254 1.95 14.54 -8.18
N LEU A 255 2.82 14.66 -7.19
CA LEU A 255 3.20 15.90 -6.51
C LEU A 255 4.49 16.53 -7.07
N LEU A 256 4.94 16.10 -8.26
CA LEU A 256 6.12 16.63 -8.96
C LEU A 256 7.40 16.57 -8.11
N PHE A 257 7.51 15.57 -7.24
CA PHE A 257 8.64 15.41 -6.31
C PHE A 257 8.89 16.64 -5.42
N SER A 258 7.83 17.38 -5.09
CA SER A 258 7.93 18.47 -4.13
C SER A 258 8.42 17.94 -2.78
N ASP A 259 9.29 18.70 -2.11
CA ASP A 259 9.82 18.32 -0.79
C ASP A 259 8.77 18.41 0.34
N THR A 260 7.60 18.94 0.04
CA THR A 260 6.48 19.03 0.98
C THR A 260 5.90 17.64 1.24
N GLY A 261 5.88 17.21 2.49
CA GLY A 261 5.24 15.94 2.90
C GLY A 261 6.16 14.72 2.93
N LYS A 262 7.46 14.90 3.21
CA LYS A 262 8.39 13.77 3.47
C LYS A 262 7.90 12.86 4.60
N GLY A 263 7.23 13.43 5.60
CA GLY A 263 6.60 12.69 6.71
C GLY A 263 5.57 11.69 6.24
N HIS A 264 4.70 12.11 5.38
CA HIS A 264 3.62 11.28 4.85
C HIS A 264 4.12 10.07 4.04
N ASN A 265 5.31 10.13 3.43
CA ASN A 265 5.91 8.96 2.80
C ASN A 265 6.37 7.92 3.83
N LEU A 266 6.88 8.36 4.98
CA LEU A 266 7.28 7.45 6.06
C LEU A 266 6.06 6.81 6.70
N GLU A 267 5.01 7.58 6.97
CA GLU A 267 3.73 7.06 7.44
C GLU A 267 3.18 6.01 6.47
N THR A 268 3.15 6.29 5.17
CA THR A 268 2.72 5.35 4.14
C THR A 268 3.52 4.04 4.19
N ILE A 269 4.85 4.12 4.28
CA ILE A 269 5.72 2.93 4.31
C ILE A 269 5.46 2.11 5.58
N VAL A 270 5.34 2.75 6.74
CA VAL A 270 5.05 2.07 8.02
C VAL A 270 3.66 1.45 8.00
N TYR A 271 2.65 2.16 7.49
CA TYR A 271 1.29 1.64 7.32
C TYR A 271 1.27 0.33 6.55
N PHE A 272 1.86 0.31 5.34
CA PHE A 272 1.90 -0.91 4.54
C PHE A 272 2.75 -2.02 5.16
N GLU A 273 3.82 -1.68 5.87
CA GLU A 273 4.62 -2.67 6.58
C GLU A 273 3.84 -3.32 7.72
N LEU A 274 3.05 -2.56 8.47
CA LEU A 274 2.15 -3.09 9.50
C LEU A 274 1.09 -4.03 8.91
N LEU A 275 0.48 -3.64 7.77
CA LEU A 275 -0.47 -4.51 7.06
C LEU A 275 0.18 -5.84 6.61
N ARG A 276 1.42 -5.81 6.07
CA ARG A 276 2.16 -7.03 5.68
C ARG A 276 2.43 -7.94 6.86
N ARG A 277 2.66 -7.37 8.04
CA ARG A 277 2.84 -8.12 9.28
C ARG A 277 1.55 -8.64 9.89
N GLY A 278 0.42 -8.44 9.21
CA GLY A 278 -0.89 -8.94 9.63
C GLY A 278 -1.54 -8.12 10.74
N TYR A 279 -1.13 -6.87 10.94
CA TYR A 279 -1.84 -5.96 11.82
C TYR A 279 -3.08 -5.39 11.14
N THR A 280 -4.15 -5.24 11.91
CA THR A 280 -5.23 -4.29 11.60
C THR A 280 -4.77 -2.93 12.10
N VAL A 281 -4.78 -1.94 11.23
CA VAL A 281 -4.18 -0.61 11.51
C VAL A 281 -5.27 0.44 11.53
N PHE A 282 -5.22 1.30 12.54
CA PHE A 282 -6.07 2.46 12.72
C PHE A 282 -5.19 3.65 13.07
N TRP A 283 -5.60 4.85 12.73
CA TRP A 283 -5.08 6.00 13.44
C TRP A 283 -5.81 6.16 14.79
N GLY A 284 -5.08 6.56 15.82
CA GLY A 284 -5.59 6.53 17.18
C GLY A 284 -5.91 7.91 17.73
N LYS A 285 -6.95 7.99 18.59
CA LYS A 285 -7.21 9.14 19.46
C LYS A 285 -7.20 8.69 20.92
N TYR A 286 -6.66 9.55 21.78
CA TYR A 286 -6.80 9.41 23.23
C TYR A 286 -7.03 10.80 23.84
N GLY A 287 -8.27 11.15 24.11
CA GLY A 287 -8.66 12.53 24.41
C GLY A 287 -8.34 13.46 23.24
N ASP A 288 -7.54 14.50 23.51
CA ASP A 288 -7.09 15.46 22.49
C ASP A 288 -5.78 15.04 21.78
N CYS A 289 -5.21 13.90 22.16
CA CYS A 289 -3.97 13.39 21.58
C CYS A 289 -4.23 12.53 20.35
N GLU A 290 -3.44 12.76 19.30
CA GLU A 290 -3.47 11.94 18.08
C GLU A 290 -2.29 10.97 18.08
N ILE A 291 -2.56 9.70 17.77
CA ILE A 291 -1.56 8.65 17.60
C ILE A 291 -1.53 8.27 16.11
N ASP A 292 -0.34 8.36 15.50
CA ASP A 292 -0.21 8.11 14.05
C ASP A 292 -0.77 6.73 13.67
N PHE A 293 -0.42 5.68 14.44
CA PHE A 293 -0.96 4.33 14.26
C PHE A 293 -1.30 3.66 15.58
N TYR A 294 -2.51 3.14 15.67
CA TYR A 294 -2.92 2.12 16.60
C TYR A 294 -3.07 0.81 15.82
N ALA A 295 -2.25 -0.17 16.13
CA ALA A 295 -2.24 -1.41 15.37
C ALA A 295 -2.47 -2.64 16.27
N VAL A 296 -3.34 -3.54 15.80
CA VAL A 296 -3.79 -4.72 16.55
C VAL A 296 -3.51 -5.98 15.75
N ARG A 297 -2.87 -6.95 16.38
CA ARG A 297 -2.68 -8.30 15.84
C ARG A 297 -2.85 -9.32 16.95
N GLN A 298 -3.92 -10.12 16.88
CA GLN A 298 -4.34 -11.01 17.98
C GLN A 298 -4.52 -10.24 19.29
N GLU A 299 -3.80 -10.55 20.34
CA GLU A 299 -3.86 -9.86 21.64
C GLU A 299 -2.89 -8.65 21.72
N ARG A 300 -2.00 -8.49 20.74
CA ARG A 300 -1.04 -7.39 20.72
C ARG A 300 -1.70 -6.09 20.28
N LYS A 301 -1.53 -5.06 21.09
CA LYS A 301 -2.01 -3.70 20.83
C LYS A 301 -0.82 -2.73 20.95
N ILE A 302 -0.49 -2.07 19.86
CA ILE A 302 0.67 -1.17 19.80
C ILE A 302 0.26 0.23 19.35
N CYS A 303 0.88 1.25 19.94
CA CYS A 303 0.75 2.64 19.55
C CYS A 303 2.07 3.13 18.96
N ILE A 304 2.02 3.71 17.77
CA ILE A 304 3.21 4.16 17.04
C ILE A 304 3.07 5.63 16.67
N GLN A 305 4.15 6.37 16.85
CA GLN A 305 4.34 7.72 16.30
C GLN A 305 5.51 7.72 15.31
N ILE A 306 5.38 8.48 14.23
CA ILE A 306 6.40 8.61 13.19
C ILE A 306 7.12 9.94 13.33
N ALA A 307 8.44 9.91 13.46
CA ALA A 307 9.26 11.11 13.53
C ALA A 307 10.18 11.21 12.29
N VAL A 308 9.91 12.19 11.44
CA VAL A 308 10.68 12.39 10.20
C VAL A 308 12.07 12.94 10.47
N ASN A 309 12.12 13.93 11.34
CA ASN A 309 13.34 14.66 11.65
C ASN A 309 13.36 15.03 13.12
N LEU A 310 14.31 14.45 13.82
CA LEU A 310 14.49 14.68 15.25
C LEU A 310 15.13 16.06 15.59
N LYS A 311 15.49 16.84 14.55
CA LYS A 311 15.96 18.20 14.72
C LYS A 311 14.84 19.18 15.02
N GLU A 312 13.58 18.81 14.77
CA GLU A 312 12.39 19.59 15.13
C GLU A 312 11.93 19.19 16.53
N GLU A 313 12.67 19.65 17.52
CA GLU A 313 12.57 19.25 18.94
C GLU A 313 11.16 19.38 19.52
N GLU A 314 10.42 20.41 19.15
CA GLU A 314 9.05 20.63 19.63
C GLU A 314 8.07 19.58 19.10
N ILE A 315 8.21 19.16 17.85
CA ILE A 315 7.30 18.20 17.21
C ILE A 315 7.45 16.81 17.82
N TRP A 316 8.68 16.32 17.95
CA TRP A 316 8.86 14.97 18.48
C TRP A 316 8.62 14.90 19.99
N LYS A 317 8.91 15.98 20.76
CA LYS A 317 8.54 16.07 22.18
C LYS A 317 7.04 15.96 22.38
N LYS A 318 6.25 16.65 21.54
CA LYS A 318 4.80 16.52 21.56
C LYS A 318 4.37 15.07 21.28
N LYS A 319 4.93 14.42 20.25
CA LYS A 319 4.62 13.01 19.92
C LYS A 319 4.94 12.05 21.07
N ILE A 320 6.01 12.28 21.79
CA ILE A 320 6.32 11.53 23.02
C ILE A 320 5.26 11.78 24.10
N GLN A 321 4.92 13.04 24.35
CA GLN A 321 3.91 13.39 25.35
C GLN A 321 2.57 12.74 25.00
N ASP A 322 2.15 12.78 23.74
CA ASP A 322 0.93 12.13 23.26
C ASP A 322 0.95 10.61 23.55
N LEU A 323 2.08 9.93 23.28
CA LEU A 323 2.22 8.50 23.61
C LEU A 323 2.23 8.24 25.14
N GLN A 324 2.81 9.13 25.93
CA GLN A 324 2.84 8.97 27.39
C GLN A 324 1.47 9.13 28.05
N THR A 325 0.53 9.83 27.40
CA THR A 325 -0.86 9.95 27.89
C THR A 325 -1.65 8.65 27.72
N VAL A 326 -1.28 7.84 26.72
CA VAL A 326 -1.91 6.52 26.47
C VAL A 326 -1.56 5.57 27.63
N PRO A 327 -2.51 4.74 28.12
CA PRO A 327 -2.25 3.78 29.20
C PRO A 327 -1.10 2.81 28.91
N ASP A 328 -0.42 2.32 29.96
CA ASP A 328 0.75 1.43 29.84
C ASP A 328 0.40 0.00 29.42
N CYS A 329 -0.89 -0.36 29.33
CA CYS A 329 -1.31 -1.62 28.72
C CYS A 329 -1.02 -1.70 27.22
N TYR A 330 -0.71 -0.57 26.56
CA TYR A 330 -0.30 -0.52 25.17
C TYR A 330 1.21 -0.41 25.05
N GLN A 331 1.80 -1.18 24.15
CA GLN A 331 3.22 -1.01 23.79
C GLN A 331 3.36 0.24 22.93
N LYS A 332 4.34 1.10 23.25
CA LYS A 332 4.49 2.43 22.66
C LYS A 332 5.81 2.55 21.91
N TYR A 333 5.74 2.97 20.64
CA TYR A 333 6.91 3.05 19.77
C TYR A 333 7.00 4.40 19.06
N ILE A 334 8.23 4.86 18.87
CA ILE A 334 8.55 5.94 17.92
C ILE A 334 9.43 5.34 16.83
N ILE A 335 8.97 5.45 15.58
CA ILE A 335 9.75 5.06 14.41
C ILE A 335 10.32 6.31 13.75
N ALA A 336 11.65 6.36 13.59
CA ALA A 336 12.34 7.52 13.03
C ALA A 336 13.41 7.13 12.00
N MET A 337 13.72 8.05 11.05
CA MET A 337 14.78 7.83 10.06
C MET A 337 16.18 7.77 10.65
N ASN A 338 16.42 8.52 11.71
CA ASN A 338 17.74 8.63 12.32
C ASN A 338 17.77 7.87 13.64
N ARG A 339 18.94 7.28 13.98
CA ARG A 339 19.14 6.67 15.29
C ARG A 339 19.10 7.74 16.37
N PHE A 340 18.36 7.47 17.43
CA PHE A 340 18.35 8.26 18.63
C PHE A 340 19.44 7.74 19.57
N TYR A 341 20.25 8.63 20.12
CA TYR A 341 21.38 8.20 20.92
C TYR A 341 21.21 8.40 22.43
N GLU A 342 20.24 9.15 22.97
CA GLU A 342 20.46 9.60 24.37
C GLU A 342 19.29 9.64 25.36
N GLU A 343 18.05 9.43 25.03
CA GLU A 343 17.03 9.49 26.09
C GLU A 343 16.26 8.15 26.20
N GLN A 344 16.53 7.41 27.27
CA GLN A 344 15.62 6.36 27.71
C GLN A 344 14.36 7.03 28.26
N ILE A 345 13.32 7.07 27.44
CA ILE A 345 12.01 7.54 27.87
C ILE A 345 11.25 6.37 28.44
N PRO A 346 10.84 6.43 29.70
CA PRO A 346 10.05 5.36 30.29
C PRO A 346 8.82 5.02 29.43
N SER A 347 8.56 3.74 29.23
CA SER A 347 7.39 3.21 28.49
C SER A 347 7.37 3.48 26.99
N VAL A 348 8.37 4.14 26.37
CA VAL A 348 8.41 4.40 24.92
C VAL A 348 9.69 3.84 24.32
N LYS A 349 9.56 2.95 23.34
CA LYS A 349 10.70 2.34 22.62
C LYS A 349 10.95 3.08 21.30
N PHE A 350 12.22 3.36 21.01
CA PHE A 350 12.63 3.98 19.74
C PHE A 350 13.14 2.95 18.76
N ILE A 351 12.64 3.00 17.54
CA ILE A 351 13.04 2.10 16.46
C ILE A 351 13.52 2.92 15.27
N ASN A 352 14.68 2.57 14.74
CA ASN A 352 15.16 3.13 13.48
C ASN A 352 14.36 2.54 12.31
N LEU A 353 13.91 3.37 11.36
CA LEU A 353 13.09 2.92 10.24
C LEU A 353 13.74 1.79 9.42
N PRO A 354 15.03 1.85 9.02
CA PRO A 354 15.69 0.73 8.37
C PRO A 354 15.62 -0.57 9.19
N ASP A 355 15.87 -0.49 10.50
CA ASP A 355 15.77 -1.65 11.38
C ASP A 355 14.35 -2.19 11.45
N PHE A 356 13.34 -1.32 11.54
CA PHE A 356 11.94 -1.72 11.49
C PHE A 356 11.59 -2.46 10.21
N LEU A 357 12.06 -2.00 9.05
CA LEU A 357 11.74 -2.59 7.76
C LEU A 357 12.51 -3.88 7.44
N LEU A 358 13.71 -4.06 8.02
CA LEU A 358 14.58 -5.21 7.71
C LEU A 358 14.46 -6.37 8.68
N LYS A 359 14.08 -6.12 9.93
CA LYS A 359 13.93 -7.20 10.92
C LYS A 359 12.52 -7.78 10.84
N GLN A 360 12.41 -9.00 10.32
CA GLN A 360 11.13 -9.75 10.26
C GLN A 360 10.58 -10.03 11.68
N ASP A 361 11.47 -10.26 12.63
CA ASP A 361 11.18 -10.53 14.04
C ASP A 361 11.44 -9.30 14.94
N TYR A 362 11.08 -8.10 14.50
CA TYR A 362 10.54 -7.22 15.48
C TYR A 362 9.20 -7.82 15.93
N GLU A 363 9.31 -8.99 16.55
CA GLU A 363 8.54 -9.24 17.74
C GLU A 363 8.82 -8.01 18.58
N PHE A 364 7.88 -7.08 18.57
CA PHE A 364 7.84 -6.03 19.56
C PHE A 364 8.00 -6.78 20.87
N ALA A 365 9.23 -6.77 21.44
CA ALA A 365 9.74 -7.79 22.33
C ALA A 365 8.75 -8.09 23.45
N GLU A 366 8.48 -9.38 23.65
CA GLU A 366 8.03 -9.90 24.93
C GLU A 366 9.15 -9.61 25.93
N ASP A 367 8.90 -8.73 26.89
CA ASP A 367 9.67 -8.69 28.14
C ASP A 367 9.15 -9.77 29.07
#